data_de92694c709876369b8e7c4969b8b63d
#
_entry.id   de92694c709876369b8e7c4969b8b63d
#
_cell.length_a   1.000
_cell.length_b   1.000
_cell.length_c   1.000
_cell.angle_alpha   90.00
_cell.angle_beta   90.00
_cell.angle_gamma   90.00
#
_symmetry.space_group_name_H-M   'P 1'
#
loop_
_entity.id
_entity.type
_entity.pdbx_description
1 polymer ?
#
loop_
_entity_poly.entity_id
_entity_poly.type
_entity_poly.pdbx_seq_one_letter_code
_entity_poly.pdbx_strand_id
1 'polypeptide(L)'
;MPEKDSASPSSPVPCEVLVIGAGPAGATIAALLAERGRDVVMLEKSKHPRFHIGESLLPLNLPMFERLGVDAEMRAIGMPKYGAEFVSPWHGEPVTFDFGDAIDKGFPLAYQVRRSEFDQILFQNAVRKGAQPVEQCRATRVDFDEDGALVATRDHDGRERQWRAKFVVDASGRDTLLASQLDAKQRNRKHNSAAIFGHFSGAKRLPGKAEGNITLFWFDHGWFWFIPLSDGATSVGAVCWPYYMNTRKSAPEQFFFETIALCPPLAERLRSATLTSPVTATGNYSYVAKHAAGRGYLMLGDAYTFIDPVFSTGVLFAMQSAFVGATTVETCLDRPHRATAALKAFEAAMRHGPRVFSWFIYRVTTPTLRNLFMNPRNPRLQEAVLSVLAGDIFRGTPLAARLLRFKIVYYLFGLFNPGRTLRAWKNRRQIIQETGT
;
A
#
# COMPACT_ATOMS: atom_id res chain seq x y z
N MET A 1 33.18 -10.72 39.85
CA MET A 1 32.62 -10.46 38.51
C MET A 1 32.08 -11.78 38.01
N PRO A 2 30.76 -11.93 37.76
CA PRO A 2 30.26 -13.14 37.11
C PRO A 2 30.65 -13.11 35.63
N GLU A 3 31.26 -14.21 35.19
CA GLU A 3 31.53 -14.49 33.79
C GLU A 3 30.25 -14.39 32.99
N LYS A 4 30.28 -13.59 31.92
CA LYS A 4 29.25 -13.64 30.88
C LYS A 4 29.38 -14.99 30.21
N ASP A 5 28.42 -15.90 30.46
CA ASP A 5 28.20 -17.09 29.68
C ASP A 5 28.08 -16.65 28.19
N SER A 6 29.16 -16.84 27.45
CA SER A 6 29.16 -16.75 26.00
C SER A 6 28.48 -18.02 25.51
N ALA A 7 27.14 -18.02 25.41
CA ALA A 7 26.41 -19.06 24.72
C ALA A 7 26.97 -19.17 23.29
N SER A 8 27.57 -20.32 22.99
CA SER A 8 28.04 -20.66 21.64
C SER A 8 26.90 -20.38 20.64
N PRO A 9 27.17 -19.74 19.49
CA PRO A 9 26.13 -19.47 18.52
C PRO A 9 25.48 -20.78 18.11
N SER A 10 24.18 -20.93 18.36
CA SER A 10 23.42 -22.10 17.94
C SER A 10 23.51 -22.24 16.42
N SER A 11 23.69 -23.47 15.92
CA SER A 11 23.73 -23.74 14.48
C SER A 11 22.52 -23.09 13.79
N PRO A 12 22.70 -22.50 12.59
CA PRO A 12 21.61 -21.89 11.85
C PRO A 12 20.46 -22.87 11.60
N VAL A 13 19.22 -22.43 11.82
CA VAL A 13 18.02 -23.26 11.57
C VAL A 13 17.76 -23.30 10.06
N PRO A 14 17.75 -24.48 9.41
CA PRO A 14 17.52 -24.56 7.98
C PRO A 14 16.06 -24.35 7.62
N CYS A 15 15.79 -23.76 6.45
CA CYS A 15 14.48 -23.70 5.80
C CYS A 15 14.66 -23.57 4.29
N GLU A 16 13.61 -23.87 3.53
CA GLU A 16 13.69 -23.69 2.08
C GLU A 16 13.45 -22.22 1.69
N VAL A 17 12.38 -21.62 2.21
CA VAL A 17 12.04 -20.21 1.95
C VAL A 17 11.86 -19.48 3.27
N LEU A 18 12.58 -18.37 3.44
CA LEU A 18 12.39 -17.47 4.57
C LEU A 18 11.67 -16.20 4.11
N VAL A 19 10.51 -15.93 4.69
CA VAL A 19 9.71 -14.73 4.43
C VAL A 19 9.89 -13.74 5.58
N ILE A 20 10.36 -12.54 5.28
CA ILE A 20 10.60 -11.47 6.25
C ILE A 20 9.41 -10.51 6.27
N GLY A 21 8.62 -10.54 7.33
CA GLY A 21 7.38 -9.78 7.51
C GLY A 21 6.14 -10.58 7.16
N ALA A 22 5.15 -10.57 8.06
CA ALA A 22 3.88 -11.29 7.94
C ALA A 22 2.68 -10.35 7.70
N GLY A 23 2.91 -9.24 7.02
CA GLY A 23 1.85 -8.38 6.46
C GLY A 23 1.21 -9.00 5.20
N PRO A 24 0.37 -8.24 4.47
CA PRO A 24 -0.38 -8.76 3.32
C PRO A 24 0.49 -9.46 2.26
N ALA A 25 1.66 -8.93 1.94
CA ALA A 25 2.57 -9.55 0.97
C ALA A 25 3.17 -10.87 1.51
N GLY A 26 3.73 -10.82 2.73
CA GLY A 26 4.43 -11.97 3.30
C GLY A 26 3.50 -13.12 3.65
N ALA A 27 2.36 -12.84 4.27
CA ALA A 27 1.35 -13.86 4.57
C ALA A 27 0.76 -14.48 3.29
N THR A 28 0.54 -13.68 2.24
CA THR A 28 0.05 -14.19 0.95
C THR A 28 1.06 -15.12 0.29
N ILE A 29 2.35 -14.73 0.19
CA ILE A 29 3.34 -15.60 -0.47
C ILE A 29 3.65 -16.84 0.38
N ALA A 30 3.69 -16.70 1.70
CA ALA A 30 3.88 -17.84 2.60
C ALA A 30 2.75 -18.86 2.45
N ALA A 31 1.49 -18.41 2.40
CA ALA A 31 0.33 -19.28 2.15
C ALA A 31 0.44 -20.02 0.81
N LEU A 32 0.78 -19.31 -0.26
CA LEU A 32 0.88 -19.87 -1.61
C LEU A 32 2.00 -20.91 -1.75
N LEU A 33 3.14 -20.67 -1.13
CA LEU A 33 4.28 -21.58 -1.17
C LEU A 33 4.07 -22.79 -0.26
N ALA A 34 3.57 -22.60 0.96
CA ALA A 34 3.28 -23.68 1.89
C ALA A 34 2.18 -24.61 1.36
N GLU A 35 1.10 -24.09 0.75
CA GLU A 35 0.06 -24.88 0.07
C GLU A 35 0.63 -25.81 -1.01
N ARG A 36 1.78 -25.44 -1.60
CA ARG A 36 2.48 -26.23 -2.62
C ARG A 36 3.56 -27.13 -2.05
N GLY A 37 3.58 -27.30 -0.72
CA GLY A 37 4.48 -28.21 0.00
C GLY A 37 5.89 -27.69 0.23
N ARG A 38 6.13 -26.36 0.12
CA ARG A 38 7.42 -25.75 0.46
C ARG A 38 7.60 -25.63 1.97
N ASP A 39 8.82 -25.84 2.43
CA ASP A 39 9.20 -25.52 3.81
C ASP A 39 9.39 -23.99 3.95
N VAL A 40 8.39 -23.31 4.52
CA VAL A 40 8.32 -21.86 4.61
C VAL A 40 8.35 -21.42 6.06
N VAL A 41 9.37 -20.65 6.43
CA VAL A 41 9.40 -19.90 7.70
C VAL A 41 8.99 -18.46 7.46
N MET A 42 8.04 -17.95 8.26
CA MET A 42 7.51 -16.60 8.15
C MET A 42 7.82 -15.82 9.44
N LEU A 43 8.72 -14.84 9.35
CA LEU A 43 9.13 -13.97 10.46
C LEU A 43 8.24 -12.75 10.56
N GLU A 44 7.83 -12.38 11.77
CA GLU A 44 7.14 -11.12 12.05
C GLU A 44 7.75 -10.46 13.30
N LYS A 45 8.10 -9.19 13.18
CA LYS A 45 8.70 -8.42 14.28
C LYS A 45 7.75 -8.11 15.43
N SER A 46 6.45 -8.08 15.13
CA SER A 46 5.37 -7.80 16.08
C SER A 46 4.57 -9.08 16.36
N LYS A 47 3.62 -8.99 17.27
CA LYS A 47 2.62 -10.05 17.51
C LYS A 47 1.29 -9.64 16.88
N HIS A 48 0.63 -10.55 16.15
CA HIS A 48 -0.73 -10.33 15.64
C HIS A 48 -1.79 -10.55 16.75
N PRO A 49 -2.94 -9.81 16.71
CA PRO A 49 -3.24 -8.70 15.82
C PRO A 49 -2.45 -7.43 16.15
N ARG A 50 -2.04 -6.68 15.14
CA ARG A 50 -1.29 -5.45 15.31
C ARG A 50 -1.85 -4.33 14.44
N PHE A 51 -1.75 -3.09 14.93
CA PHE A 51 -2.14 -1.93 14.14
C PHE A 51 -1.26 -1.74 12.90
N HIS A 52 -1.89 -1.40 11.78
CA HIS A 52 -1.26 -0.88 10.58
C HIS A 52 -2.22 0.08 9.88
N ILE A 53 -1.72 1.08 9.14
CA ILE A 53 -2.55 1.95 8.31
C ILE A 53 -2.69 1.37 6.90
N GLY A 54 -3.75 1.77 6.17
CA GLY A 54 -4.06 1.29 4.82
C GLY A 54 -5.28 0.36 4.82
N GLU A 55 -6.43 0.92 5.22
CA GLU A 55 -7.68 0.24 5.56
C GLU A 55 -8.68 0.18 4.41
N SER A 56 -8.36 0.79 3.26
CA SER A 56 -9.22 0.79 2.07
C SER A 56 -8.66 -0.16 1.01
N LEU A 57 -9.46 -1.14 0.61
CA LEU A 57 -9.11 -2.13 -0.39
C LEU A 57 -9.67 -1.76 -1.77
N LEU A 58 -9.28 -2.52 -2.79
CA LEU A 58 -9.74 -2.38 -4.17
C LEU A 58 -10.47 -3.64 -4.64
N PRO A 59 -11.38 -3.52 -5.63
CA PRO A 59 -12.12 -4.67 -6.16
C PRO A 59 -11.23 -5.85 -6.55
N LEU A 60 -10.07 -5.60 -7.12
CA LEU A 60 -9.14 -6.65 -7.55
C LEU A 60 -8.44 -7.41 -6.39
N ASN A 61 -8.69 -7.04 -5.13
CA ASN A 61 -8.32 -7.90 -4.01
C ASN A 61 -9.28 -9.11 -3.84
N LEU A 62 -10.54 -9.00 -4.29
CA LEU A 62 -11.55 -10.05 -4.09
C LEU A 62 -11.15 -11.40 -4.71
N PRO A 63 -10.78 -11.49 -6.00
CA PRO A 63 -10.34 -12.77 -6.58
C PRO A 63 -9.09 -13.34 -5.91
N MET A 64 -8.27 -12.51 -5.27
CA MET A 64 -7.14 -12.99 -4.48
C MET A 64 -7.60 -13.62 -3.16
N PHE A 65 -8.65 -13.09 -2.53
CA PHE A 65 -9.23 -13.68 -1.33
C PHE A 65 -9.88 -15.02 -1.63
N GLU A 66 -10.62 -15.13 -2.74
CA GLU A 66 -11.19 -16.40 -3.23
C GLU A 66 -10.09 -17.43 -3.47
N ARG A 67 -9.02 -17.06 -4.17
CA ARG A 67 -7.88 -17.96 -4.45
C ARG A 67 -7.16 -18.40 -3.17
N LEU A 68 -7.12 -17.57 -2.14
CA LEU A 68 -6.53 -17.90 -0.85
C LEU A 68 -7.49 -18.70 0.05
N GLY A 69 -8.79 -18.69 -0.23
CA GLY A 69 -9.84 -19.31 0.56
C GLY A 69 -10.17 -18.54 1.84
N VAL A 70 -10.11 -17.20 1.79
CA VAL A 70 -10.39 -16.28 2.92
C VAL A 70 -11.50 -15.28 2.63
N ASP A 71 -12.23 -15.45 1.54
CA ASP A 71 -13.28 -14.51 1.11
C ASP A 71 -14.42 -14.38 2.11
N ALA A 72 -14.82 -15.46 2.76
CA ALA A 72 -15.86 -15.46 3.79
C ALA A 72 -15.45 -14.67 5.03
N GLU A 73 -14.21 -14.89 5.52
CA GLU A 73 -13.65 -14.16 6.66
C GLU A 73 -13.49 -12.66 6.32
N MET A 74 -13.02 -12.34 5.10
CA MET A 74 -12.89 -10.95 4.64
C MET A 74 -14.22 -10.25 4.53
N ARG A 75 -15.27 -10.94 4.09
CA ARG A 75 -16.64 -10.43 4.03
C ARG A 75 -17.20 -10.16 5.43
N ALA A 76 -16.87 -10.99 6.40
CA ALA A 76 -17.37 -10.86 7.78
C ALA A 76 -16.82 -9.60 8.49
N ILE A 77 -15.57 -9.21 8.24
CA ILE A 77 -14.96 -8.03 8.85
C ILE A 77 -15.09 -6.76 8.00
N GLY A 78 -15.39 -6.90 6.71
CA GLY A 78 -15.32 -5.83 5.73
C GLY A 78 -16.56 -4.95 5.70
N MET A 79 -16.38 -3.61 5.73
CA MET A 79 -17.41 -2.66 5.34
C MET A 79 -17.50 -2.63 3.81
N PRO A 80 -18.66 -2.97 3.19
CA PRO A 80 -18.77 -2.97 1.73
C PRO A 80 -18.55 -1.56 1.15
N LYS A 81 -17.66 -1.47 0.18
CA LYS A 81 -17.27 -0.25 -0.53
C LYS A 81 -17.61 -0.40 -2.01
N TYR A 82 -18.61 0.34 -2.48
CA TYR A 82 -19.05 0.28 -3.89
C TYR A 82 -18.40 1.31 -4.78
N GLY A 83 -17.66 2.26 -4.21
CA GLY A 83 -17.04 3.32 -5.00
C GLY A 83 -16.16 4.24 -4.19
N ALA A 84 -15.86 5.39 -4.81
CA ALA A 84 -15.11 6.48 -4.20
C ALA A 84 -15.80 7.81 -4.49
N GLU A 85 -15.98 8.63 -3.45
CA GLU A 85 -16.48 10.00 -3.56
C GLU A 85 -15.31 10.97 -3.53
N PHE A 86 -15.39 12.01 -4.36
CA PHE A 86 -14.43 13.09 -4.43
C PHE A 86 -15.12 14.41 -4.11
N VAL A 87 -14.56 15.16 -3.16
CA VAL A 87 -15.04 16.46 -2.70
C VAL A 87 -13.96 17.52 -2.94
N SER A 88 -14.32 18.60 -3.60
CA SER A 88 -13.39 19.67 -3.94
C SER A 88 -13.94 21.02 -3.53
N PRO A 89 -13.18 21.86 -2.79
CA PRO A 89 -13.64 23.20 -2.39
C PRO A 89 -13.74 24.18 -3.58
N TRP A 90 -13.23 23.79 -4.74
CA TRP A 90 -13.26 24.61 -5.98
C TRP A 90 -14.34 24.19 -6.97
N HIS A 91 -15.20 23.22 -6.58
CA HIS A 91 -16.31 22.69 -7.39
C HIS A 91 -17.57 22.64 -6.52
N GLY A 92 -18.75 22.73 -7.11
CA GLY A 92 -20.01 22.83 -6.36
C GLY A 92 -20.37 21.52 -5.66
N GLU A 93 -20.52 20.44 -6.44
CA GLU A 93 -21.06 19.18 -5.92
C GLU A 93 -19.98 18.08 -5.84
N PRO A 94 -20.07 17.16 -4.86
CA PRO A 94 -19.27 15.95 -4.83
C PRO A 94 -19.54 15.08 -6.06
N VAL A 95 -18.53 14.30 -6.46
CA VAL A 95 -18.65 13.31 -7.55
C VAL A 95 -18.33 11.93 -7.01
N THR A 96 -19.26 10.98 -7.20
CA THR A 96 -19.06 9.59 -6.84
C THR A 96 -18.78 8.75 -8.09
N PHE A 97 -17.76 7.90 -8.00
CA PHE A 97 -17.43 6.88 -8.98
C PHE A 97 -17.83 5.52 -8.42
N ASP A 98 -18.80 4.84 -9.04
CA ASP A 98 -19.24 3.49 -8.66
C ASP A 98 -18.37 2.45 -9.39
N PHE A 99 -17.83 1.47 -8.67
CA PHE A 99 -17.00 0.41 -9.26
C PHE A 99 -17.77 -0.46 -10.27
N GLY A 100 -19.10 -0.54 -10.13
CA GLY A 100 -19.96 -1.21 -11.10
C GLY A 100 -19.95 -0.58 -12.50
N ASP A 101 -19.47 0.66 -12.64
CA ASP A 101 -19.30 1.34 -13.93
C ASP A 101 -17.91 1.14 -14.56
N ALA A 102 -17.02 0.36 -13.94
CA ALA A 102 -15.74 -0.04 -14.54
C ALA A 102 -15.95 -0.90 -15.80
N ILE A 103 -14.90 -1.07 -16.61
CA ILE A 103 -14.96 -1.91 -17.82
C ILE A 103 -15.26 -3.38 -17.45
N ASP A 104 -14.54 -3.91 -16.46
CA ASP A 104 -14.86 -5.22 -15.89
C ASP A 104 -15.92 -5.06 -14.79
N LYS A 105 -17.09 -5.61 -15.05
CA LYS A 105 -18.25 -5.58 -14.15
C LYS A 105 -18.28 -6.70 -13.12
N GLY A 106 -17.31 -7.62 -13.18
CA GLY A 106 -17.28 -8.81 -12.33
C GLY A 106 -17.03 -8.51 -10.84
N PHE A 107 -16.41 -7.35 -10.54
CA PHE A 107 -16.06 -6.96 -9.17
C PHE A 107 -16.59 -5.55 -8.86
N PRO A 108 -17.90 -5.41 -8.58
CA PRO A 108 -18.55 -4.10 -8.38
C PRO A 108 -18.32 -3.51 -6.98
N LEU A 109 -17.60 -4.20 -6.11
CA LEU A 109 -17.34 -3.76 -4.74
C LEU A 109 -15.93 -4.12 -4.27
N ALA A 110 -15.50 -3.49 -3.20
CA ALA A 110 -14.34 -3.80 -2.38
C ALA A 110 -14.75 -3.77 -0.91
N TYR A 111 -13.77 -3.81 0.01
CA TYR A 111 -14.01 -3.67 1.44
C TYR A 111 -13.12 -2.57 2.05
N GLN A 112 -13.66 -1.90 3.07
CA GLN A 112 -12.87 -1.20 4.07
C GLN A 112 -12.67 -2.16 5.25
N VAL A 113 -11.46 -2.26 5.77
CA VAL A 113 -11.11 -3.26 6.79
C VAL A 113 -10.24 -2.67 7.89
N ARG A 114 -10.41 -3.15 9.12
CA ARG A 114 -9.39 -3.00 10.15
C ARG A 114 -8.17 -3.82 9.77
N ARG A 115 -7.03 -3.17 9.60
CA ARG A 115 -5.80 -3.86 9.19
C ARG A 115 -5.31 -4.87 10.23
N SER A 116 -5.59 -4.66 11.50
CA SER A 116 -5.28 -5.65 12.54
C SER A 116 -5.99 -6.98 12.31
N GLU A 117 -7.28 -6.96 11.98
CA GLU A 117 -8.10 -8.14 11.70
C GLU A 117 -7.74 -8.74 10.33
N PHE A 118 -7.65 -7.90 9.31
CA PHE A 118 -7.30 -8.29 7.95
C PHE A 118 -5.95 -9.00 7.87
N ASP A 119 -4.91 -8.39 8.46
CA ASP A 119 -3.56 -8.96 8.45
C ASP A 119 -3.53 -10.26 9.26
N GLN A 120 -4.27 -10.37 10.37
CA GLN A 120 -4.38 -11.58 11.17
C GLN A 120 -5.04 -12.73 10.41
N ILE A 121 -6.10 -12.48 9.64
CA ILE A 121 -6.75 -13.51 8.80
C ILE A 121 -5.74 -14.06 7.78
N LEU A 122 -5.01 -13.21 7.08
CA LEU A 122 -4.00 -13.64 6.12
C LEU A 122 -2.85 -14.42 6.80
N PHE A 123 -2.39 -13.94 7.95
CA PHE A 123 -1.37 -14.61 8.75
C PHE A 123 -1.81 -16.02 9.17
N GLN A 124 -3.00 -16.15 9.76
CA GLN A 124 -3.55 -17.44 10.17
C GLN A 124 -3.81 -18.35 8.98
N ASN A 125 -4.22 -17.81 7.85
CA ASN A 125 -4.36 -18.59 6.63
C ASN A 125 -3.03 -19.18 6.16
N ALA A 126 -1.93 -18.43 6.21
CA ALA A 126 -0.60 -18.95 5.89
C ALA A 126 -0.21 -20.10 6.83
N VAL A 127 -0.49 -19.97 8.12
CA VAL A 127 -0.26 -21.03 9.12
C VAL A 127 -1.11 -22.27 8.83
N ARG A 128 -2.42 -22.11 8.56
CA ARG A 128 -3.32 -23.22 8.18
C ARG A 128 -2.82 -23.97 6.94
N LYS A 129 -2.14 -23.28 6.02
CA LYS A 129 -1.56 -23.87 4.80
C LYS A 129 -0.18 -24.50 5.01
N GLY A 130 0.38 -24.42 6.22
CA GLY A 130 1.62 -25.08 6.62
C GLY A 130 2.84 -24.17 6.75
N ALA A 131 2.72 -22.85 6.62
CA ALA A 131 3.82 -21.95 6.91
C ALA A 131 4.13 -21.92 8.41
N GLN A 132 5.41 -21.93 8.78
CA GLN A 132 5.89 -21.88 10.16
C GLN A 132 6.02 -20.44 10.63
N PRO A 133 5.16 -19.94 11.54
CA PRO A 133 5.23 -18.56 12.01
C PRO A 133 6.27 -18.41 13.10
N VAL A 134 7.00 -17.30 13.06
CA VAL A 134 7.88 -16.85 14.13
C VAL A 134 7.60 -15.37 14.39
N GLU A 135 6.73 -15.12 15.35
CA GLU A 135 6.37 -13.76 15.77
C GLU A 135 7.35 -13.18 16.76
N GLN A 136 7.30 -11.84 16.97
CA GLN A 136 8.19 -11.09 17.84
C GLN A 136 9.68 -11.31 17.53
N CYS A 137 9.97 -11.57 16.25
CA CYS A 137 11.29 -11.87 15.74
C CYS A 137 11.61 -10.97 14.54
N ARG A 138 12.56 -10.07 14.72
CA ARG A 138 12.99 -9.12 13.71
C ARG A 138 14.20 -9.67 12.94
N ALA A 139 14.10 -9.76 11.63
CA ALA A 139 15.27 -9.94 10.77
C ALA A 139 16.11 -8.65 10.80
N THR A 140 17.40 -8.79 11.03
CA THR A 140 18.35 -7.67 11.18
C THR A 140 19.34 -7.57 10.03
N ARG A 141 19.69 -8.73 9.42
CA ARG A 141 20.67 -8.81 8.34
C ARG A 141 20.45 -10.07 7.50
N VAL A 142 20.81 -10.00 6.22
CA VAL A 142 20.78 -11.11 5.27
C VAL A 142 22.11 -11.15 4.54
N ASP A 143 22.88 -12.22 4.70
CA ASP A 143 24.14 -12.45 4.01
C ASP A 143 23.96 -13.54 2.95
N PHE A 144 24.14 -13.21 1.68
CA PHE A 144 23.98 -14.13 0.54
C PHE A 144 25.31 -14.81 0.21
N ASP A 145 25.24 -16.12 -0.13
CA ASP A 145 26.35 -16.90 -0.62
C ASP A 145 25.94 -17.83 -1.78
N GLU A 146 26.77 -18.84 -2.10
CA GLU A 146 26.49 -19.76 -3.21
C GLU A 146 25.32 -20.69 -2.93
N ASP A 147 25.11 -21.06 -1.67
CA ASP A 147 24.12 -22.05 -1.21
C ASP A 147 22.80 -21.42 -0.76
N GLY A 148 22.68 -20.09 -0.77
CA GLY A 148 21.47 -19.38 -0.35
C GLY A 148 21.76 -18.12 0.46
N ALA A 149 21.18 -18.04 1.66
CA ALA A 149 21.33 -16.88 2.54
C ALA A 149 21.36 -17.27 4.03
N LEU A 150 22.20 -16.57 4.77
CA LEU A 150 22.20 -16.59 6.23
C LEU A 150 21.45 -15.36 6.72
N VAL A 151 20.35 -15.56 7.47
CA VAL A 151 19.52 -14.47 7.99
C VAL A 151 19.67 -14.38 9.49
N ALA A 152 20.21 -13.25 9.95
CA ALA A 152 20.30 -12.93 11.36
C ALA A 152 18.99 -12.33 11.86
N THR A 153 18.54 -12.78 13.02
CA THR A 153 17.31 -12.30 13.66
C THR A 153 17.56 -11.99 15.14
N ARG A 154 16.70 -11.11 15.68
CA ARG A 154 16.64 -10.82 17.10
C ARG A 154 15.19 -10.87 17.58
N ASP A 155 14.93 -11.64 18.64
CA ASP A 155 13.61 -11.70 19.28
C ASP A 155 13.38 -10.51 20.22
N HIS A 156 12.19 -10.45 20.84
CA HIS A 156 11.80 -9.38 21.76
C HIS A 156 12.63 -9.38 23.06
N ASP A 157 13.23 -10.52 23.46
CA ASP A 157 14.13 -10.64 24.60
C ASP A 157 15.57 -10.26 24.26
N GLY A 158 15.83 -9.91 22.99
CA GLY A 158 17.16 -9.56 22.50
C GLY A 158 18.02 -10.77 22.12
N ARG A 159 17.49 -11.99 22.18
CA ARG A 159 18.22 -13.21 21.79
C ARG A 159 18.40 -13.25 20.30
N GLU A 160 19.61 -13.56 19.87
CA GLU A 160 19.95 -13.69 18.45
C GLU A 160 19.81 -15.15 17.99
N ARG A 161 19.28 -15.31 16.78
CA ARG A 161 19.16 -16.58 16.09
C ARG A 161 19.54 -16.40 14.63
N GLN A 162 20.08 -17.43 14.02
CA GLN A 162 20.38 -17.46 12.58
C GLN A 162 19.53 -18.51 11.86
N TRP A 163 19.16 -18.19 10.62
CA TRP A 163 18.39 -19.04 9.72
C TRP A 163 19.19 -19.26 8.45
N ARG A 164 19.20 -20.50 7.94
CA ARG A 164 19.80 -20.84 6.66
C ARG A 164 18.70 -21.08 5.64
N ALA A 165 18.48 -20.16 4.72
CA ALA A 165 17.43 -20.25 3.72
C ALA A 165 18.00 -20.45 2.33
N LYS A 166 17.36 -21.30 1.49
CA LYS A 166 17.69 -21.40 0.07
C LYS A 166 17.24 -20.15 -0.70
N PHE A 167 16.15 -19.52 -0.26
CA PHE A 167 15.57 -18.33 -0.87
C PHE A 167 14.97 -17.39 0.18
N VAL A 168 15.18 -16.09 0.04
CA VAL A 168 14.65 -15.06 0.95
C VAL A 168 13.61 -14.23 0.23
N VAL A 169 12.49 -13.99 0.89
CA VAL A 169 11.44 -13.07 0.44
C VAL A 169 11.36 -11.90 1.42
N ASP A 170 11.79 -10.73 0.98
CA ASP A 170 11.64 -9.51 1.77
C ASP A 170 10.24 -8.92 1.56
N ALA A 171 9.38 -9.10 2.56
CA ALA A 171 8.07 -8.48 2.71
C ALA A 171 8.02 -7.59 3.96
N SER A 172 9.17 -7.02 4.35
CA SER A 172 9.34 -6.18 5.55
C SER A 172 8.57 -4.86 5.49
N GLY A 173 7.87 -4.61 4.38
CA GLY A 173 7.08 -3.41 4.20
C GLY A 173 7.96 -2.15 4.22
N ARG A 174 7.55 -1.14 4.96
CA ARG A 174 8.24 0.16 5.03
C ARG A 174 9.60 0.11 5.74
N ASP A 175 9.94 -0.99 6.43
CA ASP A 175 11.30 -1.18 6.98
C ASP A 175 12.32 -1.36 5.86
N THR A 176 11.89 -1.86 4.68
CA THR A 176 12.73 -1.95 3.46
C THR A 176 14.10 -2.61 3.73
N LEU A 177 14.11 -3.77 4.41
CA LEU A 177 15.34 -4.39 4.92
C LEU A 177 16.39 -4.58 3.82
N LEU A 178 16.07 -5.36 2.79
CA LEU A 178 17.01 -5.63 1.69
C LEU A 178 17.29 -4.39 0.85
N ALA A 179 16.27 -3.57 0.56
CA ALA A 179 16.48 -2.35 -0.22
C ALA A 179 17.45 -1.38 0.48
N SER A 180 17.42 -1.32 1.82
CA SER A 180 18.35 -0.52 2.63
C SER A 180 19.73 -1.17 2.72
N GLN A 181 19.78 -2.47 3.02
CA GLN A 181 21.05 -3.20 3.17
C GLN A 181 21.86 -3.24 1.87
N LEU A 182 21.19 -3.36 0.72
CA LEU A 182 21.83 -3.41 -0.60
C LEU A 182 22.07 -2.03 -1.22
N ASP A 183 21.87 -0.94 -0.49
CA ASP A 183 21.93 0.44 -0.98
C ASP A 183 21.13 0.64 -2.28
N ALA A 184 20.00 -0.06 -2.36
CA ALA A 184 19.11 -0.04 -3.50
C ALA A 184 17.95 0.94 -3.35
N LYS A 185 17.65 1.41 -2.13
CA LYS A 185 16.53 2.31 -1.84
C LYS A 185 16.77 3.69 -2.40
N GLN A 186 15.88 4.14 -3.28
CA GLN A 186 15.93 5.46 -3.90
C GLN A 186 14.72 6.28 -3.49
N ARG A 187 14.94 7.49 -2.99
CA ARG A 187 13.87 8.44 -2.74
C ARG A 187 13.17 8.83 -4.04
N ASN A 188 11.85 8.91 -4.01
CA ASN A 188 11.08 9.41 -5.14
C ASN A 188 11.22 10.94 -5.25
N ARG A 189 12.04 11.39 -6.19
CA ARG A 189 12.24 12.85 -6.44
C ARG A 189 11.03 13.54 -7.09
N LYS A 190 9.99 12.79 -7.47
CA LYS A 190 8.80 13.33 -8.15
C LYS A 190 7.61 13.49 -7.22
N HIS A 191 7.68 12.97 -6.01
CA HIS A 191 6.58 13.00 -5.04
C HIS A 191 7.12 12.92 -3.62
N ASN A 192 6.54 13.74 -2.75
CA ASN A 192 6.84 13.73 -1.34
C ASN A 192 5.60 14.19 -0.56
N SER A 193 5.23 13.43 0.44
CA SER A 193 4.09 13.74 1.30
C SER A 193 4.28 13.12 2.68
N ALA A 194 3.55 13.63 3.64
CA ALA A 194 3.45 13.10 4.98
C ALA A 194 1.98 12.97 5.35
N ALA A 195 1.65 12.05 6.23
CA ALA A 195 0.29 11.86 6.69
C ALA A 195 0.17 12.05 8.18
N ILE A 196 -0.97 12.59 8.61
CA ILE A 196 -1.40 12.66 10.00
C ILE A 196 -2.83 12.14 10.09
N PHE A 197 -3.12 11.22 11.02
CA PHE A 197 -4.39 10.50 11.00
C PHE A 197 -4.80 9.98 12.37
N GLY A 198 -6.09 9.67 12.49
CA GLY A 198 -6.72 9.03 13.64
C GLY A 198 -8.06 8.38 13.26
N HIS A 199 -8.69 7.73 14.23
CA HIS A 199 -10.00 7.11 14.09
C HIS A 199 -11.04 7.88 14.91
N PHE A 200 -12.23 8.03 14.34
CA PHE A 200 -13.35 8.74 14.97
C PHE A 200 -14.56 7.82 15.10
N SER A 201 -15.32 7.97 16.16
CA SER A 201 -16.69 7.45 16.29
C SER A 201 -17.71 8.55 16.03
N GLY A 202 -18.91 8.19 15.54
CA GLY A 202 -20.00 9.15 15.32
C GLY A 202 -19.82 10.11 14.14
N ALA A 203 -18.88 9.85 13.24
CA ALA A 203 -18.72 10.63 12.01
C ALA A 203 -19.91 10.45 11.06
N LYS A 204 -20.35 11.52 10.41
CA LYS A 204 -21.48 11.51 9.46
C LYS A 204 -21.04 10.83 8.16
N ARG A 205 -21.55 9.63 7.92
CA ARG A 205 -21.30 8.81 6.72
C ARG A 205 -22.27 9.14 5.59
N LEU A 206 -21.98 8.64 4.39
CA LEU A 206 -22.91 8.67 3.27
C LEU A 206 -24.12 7.75 3.56
N PRO A 207 -25.31 8.05 2.98
CA PRO A 207 -26.48 7.21 3.20
C PRO A 207 -26.48 5.95 2.33
N GLY A 208 -27.17 4.91 2.81
CA GLY A 208 -27.52 3.70 2.07
C GLY A 208 -26.32 2.96 1.52
N LYS A 209 -26.38 2.51 0.27
CA LYS A 209 -25.32 1.73 -0.40
C LYS A 209 -23.95 2.43 -0.40
N ALA A 210 -23.92 3.76 -0.36
CA ALA A 210 -22.71 4.54 -0.39
C ALA A 210 -22.01 4.67 0.97
N GLU A 211 -22.60 4.18 2.07
CA GLU A 211 -22.08 4.35 3.44
C GLU A 211 -20.61 3.97 3.58
N GLY A 212 -20.19 2.85 2.98
CA GLY A 212 -18.82 2.36 3.03
C GLY A 212 -17.88 2.94 1.97
N ASN A 213 -18.35 3.85 1.11
CA ASN A 213 -17.47 4.47 0.12
C ASN A 213 -16.39 5.30 0.81
N ILE A 214 -15.17 5.23 0.29
CA ILE A 214 -14.13 6.17 0.67
C ILE A 214 -14.48 7.55 0.14
N THR A 215 -14.32 8.61 0.95
CA THR A 215 -14.35 9.98 0.46
C THR A 215 -12.95 10.58 0.48
N LEU A 216 -12.56 11.19 -0.64
CA LEU A 216 -11.35 11.99 -0.76
C LEU A 216 -11.75 13.47 -0.79
N PHE A 217 -11.27 14.23 0.20
CA PHE A 217 -11.45 15.68 0.24
C PHE A 217 -10.15 16.35 -0.19
N TRP A 218 -10.20 17.17 -1.23
CA TRP A 218 -9.08 18.06 -1.54
C TRP A 218 -9.10 19.30 -0.67
N PHE A 219 -7.92 19.81 -0.34
CA PHE A 219 -7.74 21.12 0.26
C PHE A 219 -6.41 21.74 -0.20
N ASP A 220 -6.08 22.96 0.22
CA ASP A 220 -4.94 23.71 -0.33
C ASP A 220 -3.58 23.04 -0.12
N HIS A 221 -3.43 22.30 0.96
CA HIS A 221 -2.15 21.69 1.35
C HIS A 221 -2.05 20.20 1.13
N GLY A 222 -3.04 19.59 0.43
CA GLY A 222 -3.05 18.15 0.17
C GLY A 222 -4.45 17.56 -0.04
N TRP A 223 -4.72 16.46 0.62
CA TRP A 223 -6.01 15.79 0.55
C TRP A 223 -6.25 14.99 1.83
N PHE A 224 -7.54 14.71 2.14
CA PHE A 224 -7.93 13.83 3.23
C PHE A 224 -8.54 12.55 2.70
N TRP A 225 -8.34 11.45 3.44
CA TRP A 225 -9.21 10.30 3.34
C TRP A 225 -10.24 10.29 4.46
N PHE A 226 -11.40 9.71 4.17
CA PHE A 226 -12.46 9.41 5.12
C PHE A 226 -12.95 7.99 4.80
N ILE A 227 -12.64 7.03 5.65
CA ILE A 227 -12.82 5.60 5.41
C ILE A 227 -13.72 5.03 6.52
N PRO A 228 -15.03 4.79 6.25
CA PRO A 228 -15.94 4.12 7.19
C PRO A 228 -15.51 2.66 7.39
N LEU A 229 -15.52 2.19 8.63
CA LEU A 229 -15.22 0.82 9.01
C LEU A 229 -16.47 0.11 9.54
N SER A 230 -16.48 -1.23 9.53
CA SER A 230 -17.62 -2.07 9.91
C SER A 230 -17.99 -1.96 11.38
N ASP A 231 -17.04 -1.64 12.25
CA ASP A 231 -17.23 -1.47 13.69
C ASP A 231 -17.81 -0.11 14.12
N GLY A 232 -18.25 0.72 13.17
CA GLY A 232 -18.78 2.05 13.42
C GLY A 232 -17.74 3.17 13.46
N ALA A 233 -16.45 2.84 13.55
CA ALA A 233 -15.38 3.82 13.47
C ALA A 233 -15.18 4.33 12.04
N THR A 234 -14.59 5.51 11.92
CA THR A 234 -14.19 6.09 10.65
C THR A 234 -12.71 6.49 10.73
N SER A 235 -11.89 5.95 9.84
CA SER A 235 -10.50 6.36 9.70
C SER A 235 -10.44 7.67 8.91
N VAL A 236 -9.79 8.67 9.47
CA VAL A 236 -9.61 9.99 8.85
C VAL A 236 -8.14 10.36 8.90
N GLY A 237 -7.61 10.87 7.78
CA GLY A 237 -6.25 11.36 7.78
C GLY A 237 -5.98 12.35 6.66
N ALA A 238 -5.08 13.26 6.94
CA ALA A 238 -4.58 14.26 6.01
C ALA A 238 -3.25 13.79 5.41
N VAL A 239 -3.16 13.76 4.10
CA VAL A 239 -1.90 13.64 3.36
C VAL A 239 -1.50 15.02 2.89
N CYS A 240 -0.46 15.53 3.49
CA CYS A 240 -0.03 16.92 3.32
C CYS A 240 1.36 17.02 2.68
N TRP A 241 1.60 18.15 2.06
CA TRP A 241 2.92 18.47 1.53
C TRP A 241 3.89 18.83 2.66
N PRO A 242 5.20 18.54 2.52
CA PRO A 242 6.20 18.79 3.56
C PRO A 242 6.23 20.24 4.05
N TYR A 243 6.09 21.22 3.17
CA TYR A 243 6.10 22.63 3.58
C TYR A 243 4.99 22.94 4.60
N TYR A 244 3.81 22.33 4.46
CA TYR A 244 2.70 22.48 5.41
C TYR A 244 2.97 21.73 6.71
N MET A 245 3.42 20.48 6.61
CA MET A 245 3.76 19.68 7.79
C MET A 245 4.87 20.33 8.64
N ASN A 246 5.81 21.02 8.01
CA ASN A 246 6.88 21.73 8.67
C ASN A 246 6.41 23.01 9.42
N THR A 247 5.19 23.50 9.16
CA THR A 247 4.60 24.62 9.93
C THR A 247 4.08 24.20 11.30
N ARG A 248 4.02 22.91 11.59
CA ARG A 248 3.50 22.38 12.85
C ARG A 248 4.29 22.89 14.05
N LYS A 249 3.60 23.60 14.94
CA LYS A 249 4.13 24.08 16.24
C LYS A 249 3.40 23.46 17.41
N SER A 250 2.21 22.91 17.19
CA SER A 250 1.35 22.30 18.19
C SER A 250 1.58 20.78 18.31
N ALA A 251 1.00 20.17 19.34
CA ALA A 251 0.95 18.72 19.47
C ALA A 251 0.26 18.07 18.25
N PRO A 252 0.58 16.80 17.91
CA PRO A 252 0.01 16.16 16.72
C PRO A 252 -1.51 16.21 16.65
N GLU A 253 -2.20 15.97 17.75
CA GLU A 253 -3.66 16.00 17.81
C GLU A 253 -4.22 17.38 17.52
N GLN A 254 -3.71 18.41 18.16
CA GLN A 254 -4.12 19.79 17.94
C GLN A 254 -3.89 20.20 16.48
N PHE A 255 -2.70 19.89 15.94
CA PHE A 255 -2.39 20.18 14.52
C PHE A 255 -3.32 19.44 13.58
N PHE A 256 -3.74 18.22 13.91
CA PHE A 256 -4.69 17.45 13.10
C PHE A 256 -6.06 18.13 13.06
N PHE A 257 -6.59 18.60 14.21
CA PHE A 257 -7.84 19.36 14.23
C PHE A 257 -7.73 20.72 13.53
N GLU A 258 -6.62 21.43 13.70
CA GLU A 258 -6.33 22.65 12.93
C GLU A 258 -6.35 22.39 11.42
N THR A 259 -5.79 21.24 10.98
CA THR A 259 -5.78 20.84 9.57
C THR A 259 -7.18 20.47 9.08
N ILE A 260 -7.98 19.76 9.86
CA ILE A 260 -9.39 19.41 9.56
C ILE A 260 -10.22 20.70 9.37
N ALA A 261 -10.01 21.71 10.19
CA ALA A 261 -10.72 22.99 10.10
C ALA A 261 -10.48 23.72 8.76
N LEU A 262 -9.36 23.46 8.06
CA LEU A 262 -9.09 23.98 6.72
C LEU A 262 -9.92 23.29 5.62
N CYS A 263 -10.70 22.27 5.95
CA CYS A 263 -11.56 21.55 5.02
C CYS A 263 -13.01 21.51 5.55
N PRO A 264 -13.81 22.57 5.33
CA PRO A 264 -15.16 22.70 5.89
C PRO A 264 -16.10 21.51 5.62
N PRO A 265 -16.11 20.90 4.42
CA PRO A 265 -16.93 19.71 4.18
C PRO A 265 -16.56 18.51 5.05
N LEU A 266 -15.28 18.32 5.36
CA LEU A 266 -14.83 17.27 6.29
C LEU A 266 -15.14 17.64 7.73
N ALA A 267 -14.86 18.88 8.14
CA ALA A 267 -15.19 19.38 9.47
C ALA A 267 -16.70 19.22 9.79
N GLU A 268 -17.57 19.44 8.80
CA GLU A 268 -19.02 19.20 8.94
C GLU A 268 -19.35 17.74 9.21
N ARG A 269 -18.70 16.78 8.51
CA ARG A 269 -18.90 15.34 8.76
C ARG A 269 -18.39 14.89 10.12
N LEU A 270 -17.44 15.63 10.70
CA LEU A 270 -16.84 15.32 12.00
C LEU A 270 -17.41 16.16 13.15
N ARG A 271 -18.40 17.03 12.91
CA ARG A 271 -18.96 17.96 13.92
C ARG A 271 -19.37 17.27 15.22
N SER A 272 -20.00 16.10 15.13
CA SER A 272 -20.48 15.31 16.28
C SER A 272 -19.59 14.10 16.58
N ALA A 273 -18.44 13.98 15.89
CA ALA A 273 -17.55 12.84 16.03
C ALA A 273 -16.56 13.03 17.17
N THR A 274 -16.20 11.92 17.79
CA THR A 274 -15.19 11.87 18.84
C THR A 274 -13.96 11.10 18.36
N LEU A 275 -12.76 11.64 18.57
CA LEU A 275 -11.51 10.94 18.30
C LEU A 275 -11.35 9.76 19.28
N THR A 276 -11.12 8.55 18.76
CA THR A 276 -11.08 7.29 19.52
C THR A 276 -9.72 6.60 19.50
N SER A 277 -8.75 7.14 18.79
CA SER A 277 -7.38 6.62 18.73
C SER A 277 -6.36 7.73 18.91
N PRO A 278 -5.14 7.43 19.33
CA PRO A 278 -4.05 8.40 19.27
C PRO A 278 -3.84 8.90 17.84
N VAL A 279 -3.56 10.21 17.69
CA VAL A 279 -3.18 10.77 16.40
C VAL A 279 -1.75 10.38 16.06
N THR A 280 -1.57 9.77 14.90
CA THR A 280 -0.28 9.31 14.40
C THR A 280 0.15 10.16 13.20
N ALA A 281 1.41 10.56 13.20
CA ALA A 281 2.04 11.24 12.07
C ALA A 281 3.10 10.33 11.45
N THR A 282 3.16 10.30 10.11
CA THR A 282 4.17 9.55 9.36
C THR A 282 4.61 10.36 8.15
N GLY A 283 5.89 10.39 7.89
CA GLY A 283 6.43 11.23 6.80
C GLY A 283 7.35 10.46 5.87
N ASN A 284 7.63 11.10 4.74
CA ASN A 284 8.66 10.77 3.77
C ASN A 284 8.67 9.30 3.31
N TYR A 285 7.52 8.80 2.90
CA TYR A 285 7.32 7.38 2.59
C TYR A 285 7.34 7.05 1.10
N SER A 286 7.66 8.01 0.19
CA SER A 286 7.69 7.72 -1.25
C SER A 286 9.11 7.32 -1.70
N TYR A 287 9.26 6.09 -2.14
CA TYR A 287 10.54 5.50 -2.57
C TYR A 287 10.33 4.36 -3.55
N VAL A 288 11.43 3.96 -4.19
CA VAL A 288 11.54 2.75 -5.02
C VAL A 288 12.92 2.15 -4.84
N ALA A 289 13.02 0.81 -4.78
CA ALA A 289 14.32 0.14 -4.88
C ALA A 289 14.78 0.03 -6.35
N LYS A 290 16.07 0.04 -6.59
CA LYS A 290 16.68 -0.12 -7.94
C LYS A 290 16.25 -1.43 -8.59
N HIS A 291 16.19 -2.50 -7.80
CA HIS A 291 15.84 -3.86 -8.20
C HIS A 291 14.78 -4.41 -7.26
N ALA A 292 13.85 -5.20 -7.79
CA ALA A 292 12.85 -5.93 -7.00
C ALA A 292 13.29 -7.37 -6.69
N ALA A 293 14.36 -7.84 -7.33
CA ALA A 293 14.82 -9.21 -7.26
C ALA A 293 16.32 -9.33 -7.51
N GLY A 294 16.90 -10.40 -7.02
CA GLY A 294 18.28 -10.81 -7.30
C GLY A 294 18.47 -12.30 -7.03
N ARG A 295 19.69 -12.80 -7.19
CA ARG A 295 20.00 -14.20 -6.91
C ARG A 295 19.65 -14.51 -5.44
N GLY A 296 18.73 -15.45 -5.23
CA GLY A 296 18.31 -15.90 -3.90
C GLY A 296 17.33 -14.99 -3.17
N TYR A 297 16.80 -13.92 -3.78
CA TYR A 297 15.82 -13.07 -3.12
C TYR A 297 14.81 -12.39 -4.04
N LEU A 298 13.63 -12.04 -3.43
CA LEU A 298 12.65 -11.10 -3.97
C LEU A 298 12.31 -10.04 -2.91
N MET A 299 11.93 -8.85 -3.36
CA MET A 299 11.30 -7.81 -2.54
C MET A 299 9.85 -7.60 -2.98
N LEU A 300 8.90 -7.64 -2.04
CA LEU A 300 7.45 -7.59 -2.31
C LEU A 300 6.82 -6.31 -1.75
N GLY A 301 5.78 -5.83 -2.42
CA GLY A 301 4.98 -4.69 -1.94
C GLY A 301 5.83 -3.50 -1.55
N ASP A 302 5.60 -2.98 -0.34
CA ASP A 302 6.31 -1.79 0.17
C ASP A 302 7.80 -2.04 0.46
N ALA A 303 8.26 -3.29 0.58
CA ALA A 303 9.70 -3.56 0.67
C ALA A 303 10.43 -3.17 -0.62
N TYR A 304 9.75 -3.23 -1.78
CA TYR A 304 10.26 -2.77 -3.06
C TYR A 304 9.92 -1.31 -3.35
N THR A 305 8.64 -0.90 -3.23
CA THR A 305 8.22 0.45 -3.61
C THR A 305 6.95 0.88 -2.92
N PHE A 306 6.92 2.14 -2.50
CA PHE A 306 5.72 2.84 -2.07
C PHE A 306 5.69 4.24 -2.68
N ILE A 307 4.52 4.72 -3.13
CA ILE A 307 4.40 6.04 -3.74
C ILE A 307 3.51 6.95 -2.90
N ASP A 308 2.20 6.65 -2.82
CA ASP A 308 1.20 7.45 -2.12
C ASP A 308 -0.09 6.64 -1.92
N PRO A 309 -0.81 6.79 -0.81
CA PRO A 309 -2.01 6.01 -0.52
C PRO A 309 -3.28 6.45 -1.27
N VAL A 310 -3.24 7.52 -2.07
CA VAL A 310 -4.43 8.20 -2.64
C VAL A 310 -5.39 7.29 -3.41
N PHE A 311 -4.92 6.22 -4.03
CA PHE A 311 -5.75 5.27 -4.77
C PHE A 311 -5.88 3.90 -4.10
N SER A 312 -5.56 3.79 -2.81
CA SER A 312 -5.71 2.54 -2.02
C SER A 312 -4.96 1.33 -2.61
N THR A 313 -3.87 1.54 -3.32
CA THR A 313 -3.19 0.49 -4.10
C THR A 313 -2.22 -0.37 -3.32
N GLY A 314 -1.86 0.02 -2.08
CA GLY A 314 -0.78 -0.63 -1.32
C GLY A 314 -1.02 -2.13 -1.07
N VAL A 315 -2.21 -2.49 -0.55
CA VAL A 315 -2.55 -3.90 -0.28
C VAL A 315 -2.67 -4.69 -1.58
N LEU A 316 -3.26 -4.10 -2.63
CA LEU A 316 -3.34 -4.75 -3.94
C LEU A 316 -1.94 -5.08 -4.48
N PHE A 317 -1.00 -4.15 -4.46
CA PHE A 317 0.38 -4.40 -4.91
C PHE A 317 1.10 -5.41 -4.04
N ALA A 318 0.90 -5.34 -2.72
CA ALA A 318 1.49 -6.29 -1.79
C ALA A 318 1.06 -7.73 -2.14
N MET A 319 -0.24 -7.97 -2.30
CA MET A 319 -0.77 -9.29 -2.64
C MET A 319 -0.42 -9.69 -4.07
N GLN A 320 -0.56 -8.81 -5.06
CA GLN A 320 -0.21 -9.10 -6.46
C GLN A 320 1.26 -9.48 -6.60
N SER A 321 2.16 -8.77 -5.90
CA SER A 321 3.58 -9.11 -5.88
C SER A 321 3.85 -10.51 -5.31
N ALA A 322 3.07 -10.92 -4.32
CA ALA A 322 3.16 -12.24 -3.71
C ALA A 322 2.70 -13.36 -4.66
N PHE A 323 1.60 -13.15 -5.40
CA PHE A 323 1.13 -14.11 -6.40
C PHE A 323 2.17 -14.35 -7.52
N VAL A 324 2.73 -13.28 -8.07
CA VAL A 324 3.79 -13.39 -9.08
C VAL A 324 5.07 -13.95 -8.46
N GLY A 325 5.40 -13.52 -7.25
CA GLY A 325 6.57 -13.94 -6.50
C GLY A 325 6.59 -15.44 -6.20
N ALA A 326 5.45 -16.02 -5.81
CA ALA A 326 5.37 -17.46 -5.51
C ALA A 326 5.81 -18.32 -6.70
N THR A 327 5.30 -18.03 -7.90
CA THR A 327 5.71 -18.74 -9.13
C THR A 327 7.18 -18.51 -9.48
N THR A 328 7.70 -17.30 -9.18
CA THR A 328 9.11 -16.96 -9.40
C THR A 328 10.02 -17.75 -8.47
N VAL A 329 9.70 -17.81 -7.17
CA VAL A 329 10.46 -18.58 -6.15
C VAL A 329 10.52 -20.04 -6.55
N GLU A 330 9.38 -20.67 -6.89
CA GLU A 330 9.35 -22.07 -7.35
C GLU A 330 10.24 -22.30 -8.58
N THR A 331 10.14 -21.39 -9.56
CA THR A 331 10.99 -21.51 -10.75
C THR A 331 12.47 -21.43 -10.41
N CYS A 332 12.85 -20.55 -9.47
CA CYS A 332 14.25 -20.42 -9.04
C CYS A 332 14.75 -21.68 -8.29
N LEU A 333 13.89 -22.29 -7.48
CA LEU A 333 14.25 -23.47 -6.69
C LEU A 333 14.25 -24.75 -7.54
N ASP A 334 13.22 -24.98 -8.37
CA ASP A 334 13.05 -26.21 -9.12
C ASP A 334 13.77 -26.25 -10.46
N ARG A 335 14.02 -25.07 -11.05
CA ARG A 335 14.57 -24.91 -12.40
C ARG A 335 15.66 -23.83 -12.40
N PRO A 336 16.81 -24.05 -11.72
CA PRO A 336 17.85 -23.02 -11.56
C PRO A 336 18.34 -22.43 -12.89
N HIS A 337 18.34 -23.22 -13.98
CA HIS A 337 18.67 -22.75 -15.31
C HIS A 337 17.69 -21.70 -15.87
N ARG A 338 16.48 -21.58 -15.32
CA ARG A 338 15.46 -20.57 -15.67
C ARG A 338 15.39 -19.41 -14.69
N ALA A 339 16.12 -19.46 -13.58
CA ALA A 339 16.05 -18.46 -12.51
C ALA A 339 16.26 -17.03 -13.02
N THR A 340 17.30 -16.79 -13.82
CA THR A 340 17.59 -15.45 -14.38
C THR A 340 16.41 -14.90 -15.19
N ALA A 341 15.77 -15.72 -16.02
CA ALA A 341 14.61 -15.30 -16.81
C ALA A 341 13.40 -15.03 -15.92
N ALA A 342 13.14 -15.88 -14.92
CA ALA A 342 12.04 -15.71 -13.96
C ALA A 342 12.20 -14.42 -13.13
N LEU A 343 13.39 -14.12 -12.62
CA LEU A 343 13.69 -12.90 -11.89
C LEU A 343 13.51 -11.64 -12.74
N LYS A 344 13.93 -11.66 -14.02
CA LYS A 344 13.70 -10.55 -14.96
C LYS A 344 12.20 -10.35 -15.24
N ALA A 345 11.44 -11.43 -15.42
CA ALA A 345 10.00 -11.36 -15.63
C ALA A 345 9.29 -10.80 -14.40
N PHE A 346 9.69 -11.22 -13.18
CA PHE A 346 9.20 -10.67 -11.94
C PHE A 346 9.47 -9.16 -11.84
N GLU A 347 10.69 -8.71 -12.09
CA GLU A 347 11.01 -7.27 -12.09
C GLU A 347 10.15 -6.46 -13.08
N ALA A 348 9.92 -7.01 -14.27
CA ALA A 348 9.06 -6.36 -15.27
C ALA A 348 7.62 -6.21 -14.76
N ALA A 349 7.08 -7.27 -14.14
CA ALA A 349 5.75 -7.25 -13.53
C ALA A 349 5.67 -6.23 -12.38
N MET A 350 6.68 -6.18 -11.51
CA MET A 350 6.72 -5.24 -10.38
C MET A 350 6.77 -3.77 -10.83
N ARG A 351 7.35 -3.47 -11.97
CA ARG A 351 7.41 -2.10 -12.52
C ARG A 351 6.10 -1.65 -13.17
N HIS A 352 5.22 -2.57 -13.57
CA HIS A 352 4.01 -2.23 -14.32
C HIS A 352 3.02 -1.40 -13.49
N GLY A 353 2.60 -1.89 -12.34
CA GLY A 353 1.64 -1.21 -11.47
C GLY A 353 2.09 0.20 -11.05
N PRO A 354 3.27 0.36 -10.42
CA PRO A 354 3.81 1.66 -10.06
C PRO A 354 3.89 2.64 -11.23
N ARG A 355 4.20 2.18 -12.45
CA ARG A 355 4.25 3.02 -13.67
C ARG A 355 2.87 3.55 -14.04
N VAL A 356 1.82 2.73 -13.97
CA VAL A 356 0.45 3.16 -14.30
C VAL A 356 -0.05 4.14 -13.24
N PHE A 357 -0.01 3.76 -11.97
CA PHE A 357 -0.57 4.57 -10.88
C PHE A 357 0.21 5.86 -10.63
N SER A 358 1.53 5.86 -10.76
CA SER A 358 2.34 7.07 -10.54
C SER A 358 1.92 8.22 -11.45
N TRP A 359 1.46 7.94 -12.68
CA TRP A 359 0.99 8.98 -13.58
C TRP A 359 -0.20 9.74 -12.99
N PHE A 360 -1.15 9.03 -12.39
CA PHE A 360 -2.32 9.59 -11.71
C PHE A 360 -1.94 10.24 -10.38
N ILE A 361 -1.17 9.53 -9.54
CA ILE A 361 -0.71 10.01 -8.23
C ILE A 361 -0.02 11.37 -8.35
N TYR A 362 0.91 11.49 -9.29
CA TYR A 362 1.63 12.76 -9.46
C TYR A 362 0.76 13.91 -9.96
N ARG A 363 -0.47 13.65 -10.36
CA ARG A 363 -1.39 14.64 -10.95
C ARG A 363 -2.68 14.83 -10.17
N VAL A 364 -2.97 13.99 -9.19
CA VAL A 364 -4.24 13.98 -8.46
C VAL A 364 -4.58 15.34 -7.83
N THR A 365 -3.56 16.09 -7.42
CA THR A 365 -3.73 17.43 -6.86
C THR A 365 -3.58 18.57 -7.89
N THR A 366 -3.35 18.24 -9.18
CA THR A 366 -3.32 19.28 -10.22
C THR A 366 -4.73 19.76 -10.56
N PRO A 367 -4.93 21.07 -10.80
CA PRO A 367 -6.24 21.59 -11.19
C PRO A 367 -6.84 20.88 -12.40
N THR A 368 -6.01 20.52 -13.38
CA THR A 368 -6.45 19.85 -14.62
C THR A 368 -7.03 18.47 -14.32
N LEU A 369 -6.33 17.60 -13.54
CA LEU A 369 -6.86 16.26 -13.24
C LEU A 369 -8.10 16.37 -12.34
N ARG A 370 -8.07 17.25 -11.35
CA ARG A 370 -9.21 17.52 -10.49
C ARG A 370 -10.45 17.94 -11.27
N ASN A 371 -10.30 18.87 -12.23
CA ASN A 371 -11.41 19.28 -13.11
C ASN A 371 -11.95 18.10 -13.94
N LEU A 372 -11.09 17.21 -14.44
CA LEU A 372 -11.53 16.03 -15.19
C LEU A 372 -12.27 15.02 -14.30
N PHE A 373 -11.89 14.89 -13.03
CA PHE A 373 -12.58 14.03 -12.06
C PHE A 373 -13.92 14.65 -11.63
N MET A 374 -13.94 15.97 -11.36
CA MET A 374 -15.15 16.66 -10.88
C MET A 374 -16.16 16.97 -12.00
N ASN A 375 -15.79 16.84 -13.27
CA ASN A 375 -16.66 17.05 -14.43
C ASN A 375 -16.52 15.93 -15.45
N PRO A 376 -16.97 14.72 -15.14
CA PRO A 376 -16.83 13.55 -16.02
C PRO A 376 -17.81 13.69 -17.20
N ARG A 377 -17.32 14.22 -18.35
CA ARG A 377 -18.16 14.45 -19.55
C ARG A 377 -18.19 13.30 -20.53
N ASN A 378 -17.24 12.38 -20.46
CA ASN A 378 -17.12 11.27 -21.40
C ASN A 378 -17.18 9.92 -20.67
N PRO A 379 -18.28 9.18 -20.78
CA PRO A 379 -18.47 7.90 -20.08
C PRO A 379 -17.35 6.89 -20.34
N ARG A 380 -16.85 6.77 -21.60
CA ARG A 380 -15.79 5.82 -21.95
C ARG A 380 -14.44 6.14 -21.29
N LEU A 381 -14.14 7.43 -21.12
CA LEU A 381 -12.94 7.85 -20.40
C LEU A 381 -13.11 7.65 -18.87
N GLN A 382 -14.31 7.87 -18.38
CA GLN A 382 -14.68 7.61 -16.98
C GLN A 382 -14.53 6.13 -16.64
N GLU A 383 -15.09 5.22 -17.47
CA GLU A 383 -14.92 3.77 -17.32
C GLU A 383 -13.44 3.35 -17.22
N ALA A 384 -12.58 3.95 -18.04
CA ALA A 384 -11.15 3.64 -18.03
C ALA A 384 -10.45 4.11 -16.74
N VAL A 385 -10.81 5.30 -16.23
CA VAL A 385 -10.31 5.81 -14.95
C VAL A 385 -10.81 4.94 -13.81
N LEU A 386 -12.10 4.59 -13.82
CA LEU A 386 -12.70 3.68 -12.85
C LEU A 386 -12.01 2.33 -12.81
N SER A 387 -11.71 1.75 -13.98
CA SER A 387 -10.99 0.47 -14.04
C SER A 387 -9.61 0.57 -13.41
N VAL A 388 -8.91 1.70 -13.57
CA VAL A 388 -7.65 1.95 -12.84
C VAL A 388 -7.92 2.07 -11.33
N LEU A 389 -8.95 2.82 -10.92
CA LEU A 389 -9.32 2.99 -9.50
C LEU A 389 -9.81 1.67 -8.87
N ALA A 390 -10.38 0.76 -9.66
CA ALA A 390 -10.72 -0.60 -9.24
C ALA A 390 -9.50 -1.53 -9.13
N GLY A 391 -8.32 -1.10 -9.60
CA GLY A 391 -7.10 -1.87 -9.63
C GLY A 391 -6.93 -2.77 -10.86
N ASP A 392 -7.83 -2.69 -11.84
CA ASP A 392 -7.88 -3.55 -13.03
C ASP A 392 -6.80 -3.20 -14.07
N ILE A 393 -5.55 -3.26 -13.66
CA ILE A 393 -4.38 -3.01 -14.53
C ILE A 393 -3.53 -4.26 -14.75
N PHE A 394 -3.84 -5.36 -14.04
CA PHE A 394 -3.04 -6.59 -14.06
C PHE A 394 -3.68 -7.73 -14.86
N ARG A 395 -4.91 -7.56 -15.37
CA ARG A 395 -5.73 -8.63 -15.95
C ARG A 395 -5.83 -8.64 -17.47
N GLY A 396 -5.06 -7.82 -18.18
CA GLY A 396 -5.13 -7.77 -19.65
C GLY A 396 -6.37 -7.04 -20.20
N THR A 397 -7.16 -6.38 -19.35
CA THR A 397 -8.27 -5.51 -19.76
C THR A 397 -7.78 -4.46 -20.77
N PRO A 398 -8.50 -4.17 -21.87
CA PRO A 398 -8.02 -3.29 -22.94
C PRO A 398 -8.04 -1.81 -22.54
N LEU A 399 -7.30 -1.48 -21.47
CA LEU A 399 -7.22 -0.13 -20.89
C LEU A 399 -6.25 0.79 -21.61
N ALA A 400 -5.19 0.25 -22.23
CA ALA A 400 -4.05 1.03 -22.70
C ALA A 400 -4.45 2.16 -23.67
N ALA A 401 -5.29 1.87 -24.66
CA ALA A 401 -5.75 2.85 -25.65
C ALA A 401 -6.65 3.92 -25.01
N ARG A 402 -7.53 3.53 -24.08
CA ARG A 402 -8.43 4.47 -23.39
C ARG A 402 -7.66 5.36 -22.41
N LEU A 403 -6.69 4.81 -21.69
CA LEU A 403 -5.79 5.58 -20.83
C LEU A 403 -4.90 6.54 -21.62
N LEU A 404 -4.44 6.13 -22.81
CA LEU A 404 -3.70 7.03 -23.70
C LEU A 404 -4.58 8.21 -24.13
N ARG A 405 -5.82 7.96 -24.54
CA ARG A 405 -6.79 9.03 -24.86
C ARG A 405 -7.05 9.95 -23.68
N PHE A 406 -7.23 9.39 -22.47
CA PHE A 406 -7.39 10.20 -21.25
C PHE A 406 -6.18 11.10 -21.00
N LYS A 407 -4.97 10.59 -21.17
CA LYS A 407 -3.73 11.37 -21.04
C LYS A 407 -3.65 12.48 -22.10
N ILE A 408 -4.03 12.19 -23.33
CA ILE A 408 -4.09 13.23 -24.39
C ILE A 408 -5.07 14.33 -23.99
N VAL A 409 -6.28 13.98 -23.56
CA VAL A 409 -7.29 14.95 -23.10
C VAL A 409 -6.74 15.79 -21.94
N TYR A 410 -6.08 15.14 -20.96
CA TYR A 410 -5.43 15.85 -19.84
C TYR A 410 -4.42 16.91 -20.32
N TYR A 411 -3.54 16.55 -21.24
CA TYR A 411 -2.52 17.49 -21.74
C TYR A 411 -3.12 18.61 -22.60
N LEU A 412 -4.10 18.30 -23.46
CA LEU A 412 -4.82 19.30 -24.24
C LEU A 412 -5.55 20.29 -23.32
N PHE A 413 -6.25 19.80 -22.29
CA PHE A 413 -6.93 20.66 -21.32
C PHE A 413 -5.94 21.58 -20.56
N GLY A 414 -4.74 21.08 -20.28
CA GLY A 414 -3.65 21.84 -19.68
C GLY A 414 -3.14 22.98 -20.57
N LEU A 415 -3.12 22.77 -21.90
CA LEU A 415 -2.70 23.79 -22.88
C LEU A 415 -3.71 24.94 -23.00
N PHE A 416 -5.02 24.65 -22.89
CA PHE A 416 -6.07 25.66 -22.91
C PHE A 416 -6.14 26.53 -21.63
N ASN A 417 -5.39 26.15 -20.55
CA ASN A 417 -5.34 26.88 -19.29
C ASN A 417 -3.89 27.12 -18.81
N PRO A 418 -3.05 27.82 -19.62
CA PRO A 418 -1.59 27.88 -19.38
C PRO A 418 -1.23 28.53 -18.04
N GLY A 419 -1.93 29.58 -17.63
CA GLY A 419 -1.65 30.26 -16.37
C GLY A 419 -1.93 29.44 -15.11
N ARG A 420 -2.97 28.58 -15.12
CA ARG A 420 -3.27 27.65 -14.03
C ARG A 420 -2.28 26.47 -14.03
N THR A 421 -1.93 25.98 -15.20
CA THR A 421 -0.96 24.89 -15.37
C THR A 421 0.44 25.30 -14.93
N LEU A 422 0.90 26.49 -15.27
CA LEU A 422 2.20 27.04 -14.84
C LEU A 422 2.25 27.24 -13.32
N ARG A 423 1.19 27.80 -12.72
CA ARG A 423 1.09 27.94 -11.25
C ARG A 423 1.15 26.59 -10.55
N ALA A 424 0.38 25.60 -11.02
CA ALA A 424 0.41 24.25 -10.47
C ALA A 424 1.79 23.60 -10.61
N TRP A 425 2.50 23.85 -11.71
CA TRP A 425 3.86 23.35 -11.93
C TRP A 425 4.89 24.04 -11.03
N LYS A 426 4.77 25.36 -10.81
CA LYS A 426 5.62 26.09 -9.85
C LYS A 426 5.39 25.61 -8.41
N ASN A 427 4.13 25.49 -7.99
CA ASN A 427 3.78 24.95 -6.66
C ASN A 427 4.33 23.53 -6.46
N ARG A 428 4.23 22.69 -7.49
CA ARG A 428 4.78 21.34 -7.44
C ARG A 428 6.30 21.30 -7.31
N ARG A 429 7.03 22.22 -7.93
CA ARG A 429 8.48 22.35 -7.73
C ARG A 429 8.82 22.71 -6.29
N GLN A 430 8.08 23.61 -5.66
CA GLN A 430 8.27 23.94 -4.24
C GLN A 430 8.02 22.72 -3.35
N ILE A 431 6.96 21.95 -3.60
CA ILE A 431 6.65 20.70 -2.88
C ILE A 431 7.82 19.69 -2.95
N ILE A 432 8.55 19.68 -4.05
CA ILE A 432 9.67 18.75 -4.28
C ILE A 432 11.01 19.31 -3.75
N GLN A 433 11.21 20.64 -3.78
CA GLN A 433 12.49 21.27 -3.48
C GLN A 433 12.74 21.53 -1.98
N GLU A 434 11.71 21.65 -1.14
CA GLU A 434 11.85 21.92 0.29
C GLU A 434 12.36 20.74 1.14
N THR A 435 12.94 19.75 0.52
CA THR A 435 13.47 18.55 1.19
C THR A 435 14.99 18.39 1.04
N GLY A 436 15.68 19.48 0.79
CA GLY A 436 17.14 19.51 0.69
C GLY A 436 17.78 20.24 1.85
N THR A 437 17.64 19.73 3.09
CA THR A 437 18.59 19.93 4.20
C THR A 437 18.54 18.70 5.06
#